data_256ef4b4eb2844453fe02a010579973d
#
_entry.id   256ef4b4eb2844453fe02a010579973d
#
_cell.length_a   1.000
_cell.length_b   1.000
_cell.length_c   1.000
_cell.angle_alpha   90.00
_cell.angle_beta   90.00
_cell.angle_gamma   90.00
#
_symmetry.space_group_name_H-M   'P 1'
#
loop_
_entity.id
_entity.type
_entity.pdbx_description
1 polymer ?
#
loop_
_entity_poly.entity_id
_entity_poly.type
_entity_poly.pdbx_seq_one_letter_code
_entity_poly.pdbx_strand_id
1 'polypeptide(L)'
;MKKIVLLFILCFGLLAGCADDPISRKYPCRFLFYTQWHPTSMIVAAMTSYNEFVRVSMGVQGTGGAYEVNVVDRKGRKETNKLTNELENRYFLNGVYLGAGGAMGSLLVGQTNFNGRVAWDALCPNCTVD
;
A
#
# COMPACT_ATOMS: atom_id res chain seq x y z
N MET A 1 52.96 -6.44 -4.21
CA MET A 1 51.88 -7.43 -4.02
C MET A 1 51.01 -7.13 -2.77
N LYS A 2 51.59 -6.85 -1.60
CA LYS A 2 50.75 -6.55 -0.37
C LYS A 2 49.82 -5.35 -0.53
N LYS A 3 50.22 -4.30 -1.24
CA LYS A 3 49.37 -3.08 -1.45
C LYS A 3 48.17 -3.33 -2.37
N ILE A 4 48.32 -4.23 -3.37
CA ILE A 4 47.27 -4.60 -4.34
C ILE A 4 46.19 -5.46 -3.63
N VAL A 5 46.62 -6.38 -2.78
CA VAL A 5 45.72 -7.23 -1.98
C VAL A 5 44.90 -6.38 -1.00
N LEU A 6 45.50 -5.36 -0.37
CA LEU A 6 44.81 -4.44 0.52
C LEU A 6 43.75 -3.62 -0.21
N LEU A 7 44.04 -3.18 -1.45
CA LEU A 7 43.11 -2.44 -2.29
C LEU A 7 41.90 -3.30 -2.70
N PHE A 8 42.13 -4.58 -3.02
CA PHE A 8 41.04 -5.52 -3.34
C PHE A 8 40.12 -5.79 -2.16
N ILE A 9 40.69 -5.93 -0.95
CA ILE A 9 39.89 -6.13 0.28
C ILE A 9 39.06 -4.90 0.59
N LEU A 10 39.59 -3.68 0.37
CA LEU A 10 38.88 -2.43 0.58
C LEU A 10 37.71 -2.27 -0.43
N CYS A 11 37.92 -2.61 -1.71
CA CYS A 11 36.87 -2.60 -2.73
C CYS A 11 35.75 -3.62 -2.46
N PHE A 12 36.09 -4.81 -1.96
CA PHE A 12 35.08 -5.82 -1.62
C PHE A 12 34.23 -5.43 -0.40
N GLY A 13 34.82 -4.68 0.55
CA GLY A 13 34.09 -4.17 1.71
C GLY A 13 33.06 -3.10 1.38
N LEU A 14 33.23 -2.36 0.28
CA LEU A 14 32.33 -1.31 -0.14
C LEU A 14 31.11 -1.80 -0.95
N LEU A 15 31.15 -3.05 -1.42
CA LEU A 15 30.04 -3.67 -2.20
C LEU A 15 29.00 -4.36 -1.32
N ALA A 16 29.23 -4.49 -0.01
CA ALA A 16 28.30 -5.11 0.92
C ALA A 16 27.20 -4.15 1.45
N GLY A 17 27.07 -2.96 0.89
CA GLY A 17 26.19 -1.89 1.35
C GLY A 17 24.85 -1.76 0.67
N CYS A 18 24.40 -2.71 -0.16
CA CYS A 18 22.97 -2.81 -0.49
C CYS A 18 22.29 -3.57 0.63
N ALA A 19 21.86 -2.84 1.66
CA ALA A 19 20.86 -3.36 2.54
C ALA A 19 19.61 -3.62 1.69
N ASP A 20 19.27 -4.88 1.47
CA ASP A 20 17.94 -5.25 1.02
C ASP A 20 16.97 -4.63 2.01
N ASP A 21 16.16 -3.68 1.56
CA ASP A 21 15.02 -3.25 2.33
C ASP A 21 14.24 -4.51 2.69
N PRO A 22 14.11 -4.85 3.97
CA PRO A 22 13.40 -6.07 4.34
C PRO A 22 11.93 -5.89 4.01
N ILE A 23 11.56 -6.20 2.76
CA ILE A 23 10.14 -6.32 2.39
C ILE A 23 9.60 -7.45 3.25
N SER A 24 8.90 -7.07 4.30
CA SER A 24 8.28 -8.03 5.19
C SER A 24 7.27 -8.85 4.42
N ARG A 25 7.58 -10.10 4.15
CA ARG A 25 6.65 -11.07 3.56
C ARG A 25 5.63 -11.58 4.58
N LYS A 26 5.79 -11.21 5.84
CA LYS A 26 4.88 -11.61 6.92
C LYS A 26 3.49 -10.98 6.75
N TYR A 27 3.44 -9.78 6.19
CA TYR A 27 2.20 -9.02 6.03
C TYR A 27 1.99 -8.68 4.55
N PRO A 28 1.40 -9.59 3.77
CA PRO A 28 1.19 -9.35 2.34
C PRO A 28 0.19 -8.22 2.11
N CYS A 29 0.42 -7.43 1.07
CA CYS A 29 -0.56 -6.51 0.54
C CYS A 29 -1.00 -6.99 -0.83
N ARG A 30 -2.29 -7.25 -0.98
CA ARG A 30 -2.93 -7.58 -2.25
C ARG A 30 -4.20 -6.76 -2.37
N PHE A 31 -4.07 -5.61 -3.01
CA PHE A 31 -5.15 -4.67 -3.24
C PHE A 31 -5.05 -4.10 -4.65
N LEU A 32 -6.15 -4.09 -5.37
CA LEU A 32 -6.26 -3.52 -6.70
C LEU A 32 -7.45 -2.58 -6.75
N PHE A 33 -7.24 -1.38 -7.25
CA PHE A 33 -8.27 -0.37 -7.42
C PHE A 33 -8.11 0.28 -8.79
N TYR A 34 -9.14 0.15 -9.63
CA TYR A 34 -9.12 0.70 -10.98
C TYR A 34 -9.58 2.16 -10.98
N THR A 35 -8.63 3.07 -10.91
CA THR A 35 -8.88 4.52 -10.86
C THR A 35 -9.69 5.05 -12.05
N GLN A 36 -9.58 4.40 -13.18
CA GLN A 36 -10.33 4.77 -14.41
C GLN A 36 -11.85 4.57 -14.28
N TRP A 37 -12.29 3.67 -13.40
CA TRP A 37 -13.72 3.45 -13.14
C TRP A 37 -14.23 4.27 -11.95
N HIS A 38 -13.31 4.85 -11.19
CA HIS A 38 -13.60 5.71 -10.04
C HIS A 38 -12.83 7.03 -10.11
N PRO A 39 -12.98 7.82 -11.21
CA PRO A 39 -12.14 9.00 -11.46
C PRO A 39 -12.32 10.11 -10.43
N THR A 40 -13.45 10.13 -9.73
CA THR A 40 -13.78 11.14 -8.71
C THR A 40 -13.44 10.69 -7.28
N SER A 41 -12.89 9.49 -7.13
CA SER A 41 -12.53 8.96 -5.80
C SER A 41 -11.45 9.80 -5.12
N MET A 42 -11.57 9.91 -3.78
CA MET A 42 -10.54 10.53 -2.94
C MET A 42 -9.17 9.84 -3.09
N ILE A 43 -9.12 8.56 -3.47
CA ILE A 43 -7.87 7.84 -3.76
C ILE A 43 -7.17 8.52 -4.95
N VAL A 44 -7.90 8.83 -6.03
CA VAL A 44 -7.34 9.51 -7.19
C VAL A 44 -6.84 10.90 -6.82
N ALA A 45 -7.62 11.65 -6.05
CA ALA A 45 -7.22 12.97 -5.57
C ALA A 45 -5.92 12.90 -4.74
N ALA A 46 -5.80 11.94 -3.84
CA ALA A 46 -4.60 11.74 -3.03
C ALA A 46 -3.37 11.33 -3.86
N MET A 47 -3.57 10.55 -4.92
CA MET A 47 -2.49 10.11 -5.82
C MET A 47 -2.04 11.18 -6.81
N THR A 48 -2.76 12.28 -6.93
CA THR A 48 -2.46 13.40 -7.84
C THR A 48 -2.08 14.69 -7.13
N SER A 49 -2.22 14.71 -5.80
CA SER A 49 -1.91 15.88 -4.96
C SER A 49 -0.79 15.55 -3.98
N TYR A 50 0.23 16.41 -3.90
CA TYR A 50 1.34 16.21 -2.97
C TYR A 50 0.90 16.37 -1.51
N ASN A 51 1.44 15.50 -0.66
CA ASN A 51 1.19 15.48 0.79
C ASN A 51 -0.28 15.32 1.20
N GLU A 52 -1.11 14.84 0.29
CA GLU A 52 -2.47 14.41 0.60
C GLU A 52 -2.49 12.89 0.72
N PHE A 53 -3.04 12.43 1.85
CA PHE A 53 -3.13 11.00 2.16
C PHE A 53 -4.55 10.65 2.53
N VAL A 54 -4.94 9.45 2.11
CA VAL A 54 -6.22 8.85 2.48
C VAL A 54 -5.98 7.47 3.07
N ARG A 55 -6.79 7.13 4.06
CA ARG A 55 -6.86 5.77 4.59
C ARG A 55 -7.88 4.98 3.80
N VAL A 56 -7.45 3.87 3.26
CA VAL A 56 -8.25 2.95 2.45
C VAL A 56 -8.47 1.67 3.23
N SER A 57 -9.69 1.21 3.32
CA SER A 57 -10.08 -0.06 3.95
C SER A 57 -11.19 -0.73 3.16
N MET A 58 -11.36 -2.04 3.37
CA MET A 58 -12.49 -2.74 2.79
C MET A 58 -13.75 -2.50 3.60
N GLY A 59 -14.85 -2.23 2.92
CA GLY A 59 -16.17 -2.23 3.48
C GLY A 59 -16.74 -3.64 3.60
N VAL A 60 -17.82 -3.76 4.36
CA VAL A 60 -18.62 -4.98 4.37
C VAL A 60 -19.30 -5.12 3.02
N GLN A 61 -19.32 -6.34 2.48
CA GLN A 61 -20.03 -6.61 1.24
C GLN A 61 -21.50 -6.17 1.37
N GLY A 62 -21.90 -5.21 0.52
CA GLY A 62 -23.22 -4.61 0.57
C GLY A 62 -24.31 -5.58 0.11
N THR A 63 -25.56 -5.20 0.35
CA THR A 63 -26.73 -5.91 -0.17
C THR A 63 -26.71 -5.89 -1.70
N GLY A 64 -26.40 -7.03 -2.32
CA GLY A 64 -26.23 -7.10 -3.79
C GLY A 64 -24.90 -7.68 -4.23
N GLY A 65 -24.03 -8.06 -3.30
CA GLY A 65 -22.81 -8.81 -3.58
C GLY A 65 -21.61 -7.98 -4.10
N ALA A 66 -21.75 -6.66 -4.25
CA ALA A 66 -20.65 -5.79 -4.63
C ALA A 66 -19.76 -5.50 -3.42
N TYR A 67 -18.45 -5.59 -3.60
CA TYR A 67 -17.48 -5.14 -2.60
C TYR A 67 -17.46 -3.62 -2.51
N GLU A 68 -17.11 -3.11 -1.35
CA GLU A 68 -16.99 -1.68 -1.09
C GLU A 68 -15.59 -1.34 -0.61
N VAL A 69 -15.08 -0.21 -1.09
CA VAL A 69 -13.82 0.38 -0.63
C VAL A 69 -14.14 1.67 0.11
N ASN A 70 -13.86 1.68 1.40
CA ASN A 70 -14.04 2.85 2.24
C ASN A 70 -12.76 3.68 2.26
N VAL A 71 -12.92 4.98 2.06
CA VAL A 71 -11.84 5.94 2.02
C VAL A 71 -12.11 7.03 3.05
N VAL A 72 -11.10 7.39 3.81
CA VAL A 72 -11.18 8.47 4.81
C VAL A 72 -9.97 9.39 4.62
N ASP A 73 -10.22 10.68 4.44
CA ASP A 73 -9.16 11.67 4.34
C ASP A 73 -8.68 12.15 5.73
N ARG A 74 -7.63 12.96 5.74
CA ARG A 74 -7.07 13.54 6.97
C ARG A 74 -8.03 14.48 7.72
N LYS A 75 -9.07 14.97 7.06
CA LYS A 75 -10.12 15.82 7.66
C LYS A 75 -11.29 15.00 8.21
N GLY A 76 -11.22 13.68 8.09
CA GLY A 76 -12.27 12.77 8.52
C GLY A 76 -13.46 12.65 7.55
N ARG A 77 -13.36 13.20 6.34
CA ARG A 77 -14.38 13.00 5.32
C ARG A 77 -14.33 11.55 4.83
N LYS A 78 -15.49 10.94 4.68
CA LYS A 78 -15.65 9.53 4.30
C LYS A 78 -16.26 9.43 2.92
N GLU A 79 -15.76 8.47 2.16
CA GLU A 79 -16.28 8.08 0.85
C GLU A 79 -16.34 6.56 0.79
N THR A 80 -17.36 6.03 0.13
CA THR A 80 -17.49 4.60 -0.15
C THR A 80 -17.59 4.41 -1.66
N ASN A 81 -16.62 3.70 -2.23
CA ASN A 81 -16.60 3.32 -3.63
C ASN A 81 -17.15 1.90 -3.76
N LYS A 82 -18.28 1.75 -4.44
CA LYS A 82 -18.86 0.45 -4.75
C LYS A 82 -18.18 -0.12 -5.99
N LEU A 83 -17.64 -1.32 -5.87
CA LEU A 83 -16.98 -2.02 -6.96
C LEU A 83 -18.04 -2.78 -7.79
N THR A 84 -18.74 -2.05 -8.66
CA THR A 84 -19.83 -2.61 -9.47
C THR A 84 -19.34 -3.29 -10.73
N ASN A 85 -18.10 -3.05 -11.14
CA ASN A 85 -17.51 -3.68 -12.31
C ASN A 85 -17.19 -5.15 -12.04
N GLU A 86 -17.57 -6.02 -12.96
CA GLU A 86 -17.36 -7.46 -12.81
C GLU A 86 -15.89 -7.85 -12.68
N LEU A 87 -14.98 -7.15 -13.36
CA LEU A 87 -13.54 -7.42 -13.26
C LEU A 87 -12.99 -7.07 -11.88
N GLU A 88 -13.43 -5.95 -11.29
CA GLU A 88 -13.06 -5.58 -9.93
C GLU A 88 -13.58 -6.61 -8.92
N ASN A 89 -14.86 -6.95 -8.99
CA ASN A 89 -15.46 -7.93 -8.10
C ASN A 89 -14.78 -9.30 -8.19
N ARG A 90 -14.46 -9.75 -9.39
CA ARG A 90 -13.75 -11.03 -9.59
C ARG A 90 -12.36 -11.01 -8.94
N TYR A 91 -11.65 -9.89 -8.99
CA TYR A 91 -10.37 -9.76 -8.33
C TYR A 91 -10.52 -9.91 -6.80
N PHE A 92 -11.53 -9.27 -6.22
CA PHE A 92 -11.78 -9.31 -4.77
C PHE A 92 -12.25 -10.69 -4.27
N LEU A 93 -12.94 -11.46 -5.10
CA LEU A 93 -13.31 -12.86 -4.78
C LEU A 93 -12.10 -13.75 -4.48
N ASN A 94 -10.94 -13.45 -5.03
CA ASN A 94 -9.70 -14.19 -4.78
C ASN A 94 -8.96 -13.79 -3.49
N GLY A 95 -9.58 -12.96 -2.66
CA GLY A 95 -9.06 -12.47 -1.39
C GLY A 95 -8.29 -11.16 -1.53
N VAL A 96 -8.50 -10.30 -0.55
CA VAL A 96 -7.82 -9.01 -0.40
C VAL A 96 -7.06 -9.01 0.91
N TYR A 97 -5.83 -8.51 0.87
CA TYR A 97 -4.97 -8.38 2.04
C TYR A 97 -4.43 -6.94 2.10
N LEU A 98 -4.60 -6.29 3.22
CA LEU A 98 -4.20 -4.90 3.46
C LEU A 98 -3.15 -4.84 4.58
N GLY A 99 -2.01 -5.45 4.34
CA GLY A 99 -0.92 -5.48 5.29
C GLY A 99 -1.20 -6.31 6.54
N ALA A 100 -0.74 -5.86 7.69
CA ALA A 100 -0.82 -6.59 8.97
C ALA A 100 -2.25 -6.92 9.44
N GLY A 101 -3.23 -6.12 9.05
CA GLY A 101 -4.64 -6.36 9.37
C GLY A 101 -5.34 -7.37 8.45
N GLY A 102 -4.64 -7.94 7.46
CA GLY A 102 -5.25 -8.84 6.47
C GLY A 102 -6.42 -8.18 5.74
N ALA A 103 -7.53 -8.88 5.60
CA ALA A 103 -8.74 -8.34 4.95
C ALA A 103 -9.40 -7.19 5.74
N MET A 104 -9.16 -7.11 7.05
CA MET A 104 -9.66 -6.05 7.94
C MET A 104 -8.66 -4.91 8.12
N GLY A 105 -7.53 -4.96 7.43
CA GLY A 105 -6.49 -3.96 7.47
C GLY A 105 -6.87 -2.66 6.76
N SER A 106 -5.94 -1.73 6.76
CA SER A 106 -6.08 -0.48 6.02
C SER A 106 -4.72 -0.01 5.49
N LEU A 107 -4.76 0.73 4.39
CA LEU A 107 -3.59 1.33 3.77
C LEU A 107 -3.69 2.85 3.83
N LEU A 108 -2.54 3.50 3.99
CA LEU A 108 -2.37 4.93 3.75
C LEU A 108 -1.86 5.10 2.32
N VAL A 109 -2.67 5.71 1.47
CA VAL A 109 -2.37 5.94 0.06
C VAL A 109 -2.23 7.43 -0.21
N GLY A 110 -1.22 7.82 -0.96
CA GLY A 110 -1.01 9.21 -1.30
C GLY A 110 0.21 9.43 -2.18
N GLN A 111 0.62 10.69 -2.27
CA GLN A 111 1.80 11.11 -3.03
C GLN A 111 2.75 11.94 -2.15
N THR A 112 4.02 11.54 -2.12
CA THR A 112 5.09 12.29 -1.47
C THR A 112 5.93 13.05 -2.49
N ASN A 113 6.65 14.08 -2.02
CA ASN A 113 7.55 14.85 -2.88
C ASN A 113 8.78 14.06 -3.32
N PHE A 114 9.19 13.03 -2.56
CA PHE A 114 10.45 12.32 -2.80
C PHE A 114 10.22 10.93 -3.41
N ASN A 115 9.20 10.19 -2.96
CA ASN A 115 8.98 8.82 -3.37
C ASN A 115 7.82 8.66 -4.36
N GLY A 116 7.21 9.78 -4.78
CA GLY A 116 6.04 9.72 -5.68
C GLY A 116 4.82 9.12 -5.00
N ARG A 117 4.10 8.27 -5.73
CA ARG A 117 2.92 7.57 -5.22
C ARG A 117 3.33 6.44 -4.30
N VAL A 118 2.72 6.41 -3.13
CA VAL A 118 3.04 5.44 -2.08
C VAL A 118 1.77 4.84 -1.48
N ALA A 119 1.90 3.61 -1.01
CA ALA A 119 0.91 2.94 -0.20
C ALA A 119 1.61 2.28 0.98
N TRP A 120 1.25 2.66 2.19
CA TRP A 120 1.81 2.13 3.43
C TRP A 120 0.74 1.40 4.22
N ASP A 121 1.16 0.39 4.97
CA ASP A 121 0.30 -0.23 5.99
C ASP A 121 -0.07 0.83 7.03
N ALA A 122 -1.36 0.99 7.28
CA ALA A 122 -1.86 1.96 8.27
C ALA A 122 -1.80 1.43 9.70
N LEU A 123 -1.45 0.15 9.88
CA LEU A 123 -1.21 -0.41 11.19
C LEU A 123 0.24 -0.15 11.63
N CYS A 124 0.39 0.26 12.86
CA CYS A 124 1.69 0.39 13.49
C CYS A 124 2.31 -1.01 13.63
N PRO A 125 3.54 -1.26 13.11
CA PRO A 125 4.17 -2.57 13.22
C PRO A 125 4.38 -3.03 14.66
N ASN A 126 4.45 -2.09 15.61
CA ASN A 126 4.57 -2.38 17.05
C ASN A 126 3.22 -2.53 17.76
N CYS A 127 2.10 -2.28 17.05
CA CYS A 127 0.75 -2.38 17.61
C CYS A 127 0.06 -3.70 17.21
N THR A 128 0.68 -4.51 16.38
CA THR A 128 0.26 -5.89 16.14
C THR A 128 0.71 -6.72 17.33
N VAL A 129 -0.09 -6.64 18.39
CA VAL A 129 0.11 -7.49 19.55
C VAL A 129 -0.26 -8.92 19.16
N ASP A 130 0.53 -9.84 19.60
CA ASP A 130 0.47 -11.30 19.44
C ASP A 130 -0.94 -11.88 19.63
#